data_f481f104d9b89e35f9366435463b83d3
#
_entry.id   f481f104d9b89e35f9366435463b83d3
#
_cell.length_a   1.000
_cell.length_b   1.000
_cell.length_c   1.000
_cell.angle_alpha   90.00
_cell.angle_beta   90.00
_cell.angle_gamma   90.00
#
_symmetry.space_group_name_H-M   'P 1'
#
loop_
_entity.id
_entity.type
_entity.pdbx_description
1 polymer ?
#
loop_
_entity_poly.entity_id
_entity_poly.type
_entity_poly.pdbx_seq_one_letter_code
_entity_poly.pdbx_strand_id
1 'polypeptide(L)'
;MALHRVLNFPEDKLIWDVGHQSYVHKILTGRKDEMGSLRQFGGMSGFPKTSESPCDAFNTGHSSTSISAALGMACARSIKGTHENIAAVIGDGSFTGGMVYEAMNNMADIKTSCLVVLNDNNMSIDQNVGGMSTYLSKLRVGQQYNDFKGNVEKVLMKIPVAGERLAKGLKKLSLIHISEPTRP
;
A
#
# COMPACT_ATOMS: atom_id res chain seq x y z
N MET A 1 -9.48 -1.13 0.77
CA MET A 1 -10.62 -1.95 0.31
C MET A 1 -10.29 -2.80 -0.92
N ALA A 2 -9.66 -2.29 -1.98
CA ALA A 2 -9.34 -3.10 -3.18
C ALA A 2 -8.53 -4.35 -2.84
N LEU A 3 -7.44 -4.23 -2.06
CA LEU A 3 -6.62 -5.36 -1.61
C LEU A 3 -7.43 -6.43 -0.86
N HIS A 4 -8.40 -6.04 -0.03
CA HIS A 4 -9.28 -6.97 0.69
C HIS A 4 -10.30 -7.72 -0.19
N ARG A 5 -10.41 -7.35 -1.47
CA ARG A 5 -11.23 -8.09 -2.44
C ARG A 5 -10.44 -9.15 -3.18
N VAL A 6 -9.12 -9.07 -3.13
CA VAL A 6 -8.21 -9.90 -3.92
C VAL A 6 -7.38 -10.82 -3.02
N LEU A 7 -7.02 -10.34 -1.82
CA LEU A 7 -6.21 -11.09 -0.86
C LEU A 7 -7.09 -11.87 0.12
N ASN A 8 -6.69 -13.10 0.42
CA ASN A 8 -7.31 -13.97 1.40
C ASN A 8 -6.55 -13.90 2.72
N PHE A 9 -7.17 -13.29 3.73
CA PHE A 9 -6.59 -13.21 5.07
C PHE A 9 -7.06 -14.37 5.95
N PRO A 10 -6.20 -14.92 6.80
CA PRO A 10 -4.82 -14.52 7.13
C PRO A 10 -3.72 -15.17 6.28
N GLU A 11 -4.03 -15.97 5.26
CA GLU A 11 -3.05 -16.68 4.42
C GLU A 11 -2.16 -15.71 3.70
N ASP A 12 -2.73 -14.77 2.93
CA ASP A 12 -2.00 -13.71 2.25
C ASP A 12 -1.49 -12.66 3.27
N LYS A 13 -0.34 -12.07 2.97
CA LYS A 13 0.36 -11.17 3.87
C LYS A 13 0.29 -9.73 3.37
N LEU A 14 -0.29 -8.86 4.19
CA LEU A 14 -0.34 -7.42 3.94
C LEU A 14 0.44 -6.67 5.01
N ILE A 15 1.50 -5.99 4.59
CA ILE A 15 2.36 -5.21 5.47
C ILE A 15 2.10 -3.72 5.22
N TRP A 16 1.80 -3.00 6.27
CA TRP A 16 1.60 -1.55 6.24
C TRP A 16 2.86 -0.84 6.70
N ASP A 17 3.37 0.09 5.91
CA ASP A 17 4.46 0.93 6.37
C ASP A 17 3.96 1.94 7.40
N VAL A 18 4.66 2.11 8.51
CA VAL A 18 4.21 2.81 9.71
C VAL A 18 2.92 2.20 10.28
N GLY A 19 1.85 2.13 9.49
CA GLY A 19 0.59 1.48 9.84
C GLY A 19 -0.52 2.43 10.29
N HIS A 20 -0.32 3.75 10.27
CA HIS A 20 -1.35 4.75 10.61
C HIS A 20 -2.56 4.74 9.67
N GLN A 21 -2.42 4.21 8.45
CA GLN A 21 -3.48 4.07 7.44
C GLN A 21 -4.19 2.71 7.51
N SER A 22 -3.91 1.87 8.50
CA SER A 22 -4.42 0.48 8.59
C SER A 22 -5.81 0.34 9.23
N TYR A 23 -6.48 1.42 9.61
CA TYR A 23 -7.75 1.33 10.34
C TYR A 23 -8.85 0.63 9.56
N VAL A 24 -8.95 0.87 8.25
CA VAL A 24 -9.88 0.14 7.38
C VAL A 24 -9.56 -1.36 7.36
N HIS A 25 -8.27 -1.73 7.39
CA HIS A 25 -7.85 -3.13 7.51
C HIS A 25 -8.34 -3.74 8.82
N LYS A 26 -8.16 -3.04 9.94
CA LYS A 26 -8.64 -3.51 11.26
C LYS A 26 -10.16 -3.73 11.27
N ILE A 27 -10.92 -2.79 10.70
CA ILE A 27 -12.38 -2.90 10.59
C ILE A 27 -12.78 -4.12 9.75
N LEU A 28 -12.16 -4.31 8.59
CA LEU A 28 -12.49 -5.39 7.66
C LEU A 28 -12.02 -6.77 8.14
N THR A 29 -11.11 -6.81 9.11
CA THR A 29 -10.63 -8.04 9.77
C THR A 29 -11.29 -8.31 11.12
N GLY A 30 -12.48 -7.75 11.34
CA GLY A 30 -13.37 -8.11 12.46
C GLY A 30 -13.26 -7.23 13.71
N ARG A 31 -12.40 -6.20 13.72
CA ARG A 31 -12.16 -5.34 14.90
C ARG A 31 -12.99 -4.04 14.90
N LYS A 32 -14.11 -4.02 14.18
CA LYS A 32 -14.96 -2.81 14.06
C LYS A 32 -15.48 -2.33 15.41
N ASP A 33 -15.96 -3.26 16.24
CA ASP A 33 -16.60 -2.93 17.52
C ASP A 33 -15.60 -2.50 18.58
N GLU A 34 -14.31 -2.81 18.40
CA GLU A 34 -13.22 -2.43 19.29
C GLU A 34 -12.65 -1.04 18.98
N MET A 35 -13.10 -0.38 17.89
CA MET A 35 -12.57 0.92 17.47
C MET A 35 -12.72 2.03 18.54
N GLY A 36 -13.67 1.89 19.47
CA GLY A 36 -13.83 2.81 20.60
C GLY A 36 -12.64 2.80 21.58
N SER A 37 -11.86 1.72 21.62
CA SER A 37 -10.67 1.58 22.47
C SER A 37 -9.35 1.93 21.76
N LEU A 38 -9.43 2.42 20.53
CA LEU A 38 -8.27 2.71 19.70
C LEU A 38 -7.30 3.68 20.40
N ARG A 39 -6.02 3.30 20.50
CA ARG A 39 -4.94 4.06 21.15
C ARG A 39 -5.14 4.33 22.65
N GLN A 40 -6.07 3.66 23.30
CA GLN A 40 -6.23 3.73 24.74
C GLN A 40 -5.35 2.70 25.45
N PHE A 41 -5.04 2.93 26.71
CA PHE A 41 -4.29 1.96 27.51
C PHE A 41 -5.08 0.66 27.66
N GLY A 42 -4.45 -0.46 27.34
CA GLY A 42 -5.10 -1.78 27.31
C GLY A 42 -6.07 -2.00 26.16
N GLY A 43 -6.28 -0.99 25.30
CA GLY A 43 -7.15 -1.08 24.11
C GLY A 43 -6.40 -1.43 22.84
N MET A 44 -7.10 -1.27 21.70
CA MET A 44 -6.57 -1.57 20.39
C MET A 44 -5.41 -0.64 20.00
N SER A 45 -4.33 -1.21 19.47
CA SER A 45 -3.18 -0.46 18.99
C SER A 45 -3.53 0.45 17.81
N GLY A 46 -2.90 1.61 17.72
CA GLY A 46 -2.97 2.50 16.57
C GLY A 46 -2.27 1.96 15.32
N PHE A 47 -1.52 0.86 15.43
CA PHE A 47 -0.75 0.23 14.37
C PHE A 47 -1.09 -1.26 14.29
N PRO A 48 -0.82 -1.94 13.16
CA PRO A 48 -0.94 -3.40 13.09
C PRO A 48 -0.09 -4.10 14.15
N LYS A 49 -0.69 -5.10 14.78
CA LYS A 49 -0.02 -5.97 15.76
C LYS A 49 -0.44 -7.41 15.57
N THR A 50 0.53 -8.29 15.43
CA THR A 50 0.33 -9.75 15.30
C THR A 50 -0.37 -10.38 16.51
N SER A 51 -0.25 -9.74 17.68
CA SER A 51 -0.93 -10.17 18.90
C SER A 51 -2.42 -9.81 18.94
N GLU A 52 -2.88 -8.88 18.09
CA GLU A 52 -4.28 -8.49 18.02
C GLU A 52 -5.08 -9.28 16.99
N SER A 53 -4.44 -9.68 15.90
CA SER A 53 -5.11 -10.40 14.83
C SER A 53 -4.12 -11.20 13.98
N PRO A 54 -4.48 -12.43 13.59
CA PRO A 54 -3.67 -13.21 12.63
C PRO A 54 -3.60 -12.55 11.24
N CYS A 55 -4.50 -11.60 10.95
CA CYS A 55 -4.48 -10.83 9.71
C CYS A 55 -3.44 -9.71 9.70
N ASP A 56 -2.88 -9.34 10.86
CA ASP A 56 -1.77 -8.39 10.96
C ASP A 56 -0.45 -9.15 10.78
N ALA A 57 0.08 -9.17 9.57
CA ALA A 57 1.24 -9.99 9.23
C ALA A 57 2.55 -9.55 9.89
N PHE A 58 2.64 -8.29 10.33
CA PHE A 58 3.86 -7.71 10.88
C PHE A 58 3.55 -6.59 11.88
N ASN A 59 4.33 -6.50 12.97
CA ASN A 59 4.23 -5.40 13.93
C ASN A 59 4.87 -4.15 13.32
N THR A 60 4.08 -3.12 13.09
CA THR A 60 4.53 -1.89 12.45
C THR A 60 4.50 -0.68 13.39
N GLY A 61 5.08 0.42 12.98
CA GLY A 61 5.17 1.67 13.74
C GLY A 61 6.29 2.56 13.22
N HIS A 62 7.41 1.99 12.79
CA HIS A 62 8.52 2.70 12.16
C HIS A 62 8.35 2.79 10.65
N SER A 63 8.81 3.90 10.06
CA SER A 63 8.80 4.12 8.63
C SER A 63 9.84 3.27 7.89
N SER A 64 9.62 3.05 6.60
CA SER A 64 10.58 2.45 5.65
C SER A 64 10.89 0.97 5.87
N THR A 65 10.15 0.26 6.73
CA THR A 65 10.43 -1.14 7.11
C THR A 65 9.62 -2.16 6.31
N SER A 66 8.49 -1.75 5.71
CA SER A 66 7.49 -2.65 5.13
C SER A 66 8.03 -3.48 3.97
N ILE A 67 8.83 -2.88 3.09
CA ILE A 67 9.36 -3.58 1.90
C ILE A 67 10.39 -4.63 2.30
N SER A 68 11.26 -4.34 3.28
CA SER A 68 12.20 -5.33 3.82
C SER A 68 11.48 -6.51 4.48
N ALA A 69 10.43 -6.24 5.26
CA ALA A 69 9.61 -7.28 5.85
C ALA A 69 8.90 -8.13 4.79
N ALA A 70 8.33 -7.49 3.76
CA ALA A 70 7.70 -8.18 2.64
C ALA A 70 8.68 -9.05 1.87
N LEU A 71 9.90 -8.55 1.61
CA LEU A 71 10.97 -9.32 0.98
C LEU A 71 11.33 -10.56 1.80
N GLY A 72 11.51 -10.42 3.12
CA GLY A 72 11.78 -11.54 4.00
C GLY A 72 10.69 -12.61 3.97
N MET A 73 9.41 -12.20 3.98
CA MET A 73 8.28 -13.13 3.84
C MET A 73 8.26 -13.79 2.46
N ALA A 74 8.57 -13.06 1.39
CA ALA A 74 8.63 -13.61 0.04
C ALA A 74 9.77 -14.63 -0.12
N CYS A 75 10.91 -14.40 0.50
CA CYS A 75 12.01 -15.37 0.57
C CYS A 75 11.58 -16.62 1.36
N ALA A 76 10.93 -16.44 2.51
CA ALA A 76 10.43 -17.54 3.33
C ALA A 76 9.39 -18.38 2.58
N ARG A 77 8.47 -17.74 1.83
CA ARG A 77 7.53 -18.41 0.94
C ARG A 77 8.24 -19.28 -0.10
N SER A 78 9.27 -18.74 -0.75
CA SER A 78 10.05 -19.48 -1.75
C SER A 78 10.76 -20.69 -1.16
N ILE A 79 11.33 -20.56 0.04
CA ILE A 79 12.01 -21.64 0.76
C ILE A 79 11.01 -22.73 1.19
N LYS A 80 9.82 -22.33 1.66
CA LYS A 80 8.76 -23.24 2.11
C LYS A 80 8.00 -23.90 0.96
N GLY A 81 8.10 -23.38 -0.27
CA GLY A 81 7.32 -23.83 -1.41
C GLY A 81 5.83 -23.51 -1.30
N THR A 82 5.47 -22.47 -0.55
CA THR A 82 4.08 -22.00 -0.39
C THR A 82 3.74 -20.93 -1.43
N HIS A 83 2.46 -20.52 -1.53
CA HIS A 83 1.97 -19.70 -2.64
C HIS A 83 1.19 -18.45 -2.21
N GLU A 84 1.27 -18.08 -0.93
CA GLU A 84 0.60 -16.88 -0.42
C GLU A 84 1.06 -15.60 -1.15
N ASN A 85 0.11 -14.70 -1.36
CA ASN A 85 0.42 -13.39 -1.89
C ASN A 85 0.99 -12.50 -0.79
N ILE A 86 1.99 -11.68 -1.15
CA ILE A 86 2.64 -10.77 -0.22
C ILE A 86 2.57 -9.37 -0.80
N ALA A 87 2.02 -8.45 -0.03
CA ALA A 87 1.87 -7.06 -0.41
C ALA A 87 2.39 -6.12 0.69
N ALA A 88 3.09 -5.08 0.29
CA ALA A 88 3.49 -3.96 1.16
C ALA A 88 2.80 -2.68 0.68
N VAL A 89 2.25 -1.90 1.62
CA VAL A 89 1.70 -0.57 1.34
C VAL A 89 2.57 0.46 2.04
N ILE A 90 3.15 1.35 1.27
CA ILE A 90 4.10 2.37 1.75
C ILE A 90 3.69 3.76 1.25
N GLY A 91 3.81 4.77 2.09
CA GLY A 91 3.61 6.17 1.71
C GLY A 91 4.87 6.77 1.07
N ASP A 92 4.69 7.85 0.32
CA ASP A 92 5.75 8.59 -0.36
C ASP A 92 6.83 9.10 0.61
N GLY A 93 6.45 9.61 1.77
CA GLY A 93 7.42 10.02 2.80
C GLY A 93 8.28 8.87 3.31
N SER A 94 7.68 7.73 3.64
CA SER A 94 8.41 6.52 4.06
C SER A 94 9.26 5.92 2.95
N PHE A 95 8.86 6.12 1.69
CA PHE A 95 9.59 5.63 0.52
C PHE A 95 10.94 6.34 0.32
N THR A 96 11.20 7.45 0.99
CA THR A 96 12.49 8.15 0.93
C THR A 96 13.58 7.52 1.79
N GLY A 97 13.26 6.57 2.65
CA GLY A 97 14.21 5.94 3.56
C GLY A 97 15.16 4.96 2.85
N GLY A 98 16.44 4.91 3.26
CA GLY A 98 17.47 4.09 2.64
C GLY A 98 17.15 2.60 2.63
N MET A 99 16.57 2.07 3.69
CA MET A 99 16.17 0.66 3.82
C MET A 99 15.23 0.19 2.70
N VAL A 100 14.40 1.09 2.17
CA VAL A 100 13.52 0.80 1.03
C VAL A 100 14.34 0.44 -0.20
N TYR A 101 15.39 1.20 -0.49
CA TYR A 101 16.24 0.98 -1.66
C TYR A 101 17.10 -0.26 -1.51
N GLU A 102 17.60 -0.53 -0.33
CA GLU A 102 18.32 -1.76 -0.02
C GLU A 102 17.45 -2.99 -0.26
N ALA A 103 16.20 -2.96 0.22
CA ALA A 103 15.25 -4.04 0.02
C ALA A 103 14.87 -4.20 -1.46
N MET A 104 14.61 -3.12 -2.17
CA MET A 104 14.26 -3.16 -3.60
C MET A 104 15.41 -3.67 -4.46
N ASN A 105 16.65 -3.24 -4.18
CA ASN A 105 17.84 -3.72 -4.86
C ASN A 105 18.01 -5.23 -4.67
N ASN A 106 17.84 -5.70 -3.43
CA ASN A 106 17.95 -7.12 -3.09
C ASN A 106 16.79 -7.95 -3.72
N MET A 107 15.58 -7.39 -3.78
CA MET A 107 14.42 -8.02 -4.41
C MET A 107 14.64 -8.26 -5.91
N ALA A 108 15.29 -7.33 -6.60
CA ALA A 108 15.62 -7.46 -8.02
C ALA A 108 16.59 -8.62 -8.29
N ASP A 109 17.55 -8.85 -7.38
CA ASP A 109 18.54 -9.92 -7.49
C ASP A 109 17.95 -11.29 -7.17
N ILE A 110 17.19 -11.40 -6.08
CA ILE A 110 16.58 -12.67 -5.62
C ILE A 110 15.46 -13.15 -6.55
N LYS A 111 14.91 -12.28 -7.41
CA LYS A 111 13.80 -12.58 -8.34
C LYS A 111 12.56 -13.17 -7.67
N THR A 112 12.33 -12.81 -6.41
CA THR A 112 11.08 -13.15 -5.72
C THR A 112 10.00 -12.10 -6.00
N SER A 113 8.74 -12.51 -5.97
CA SER A 113 7.62 -11.61 -6.27
C SER A 113 6.91 -11.17 -5.00
N CYS A 114 6.76 -9.86 -4.82
CA CYS A 114 5.78 -9.26 -3.91
C CYS A 114 5.18 -8.02 -4.56
N LEU A 115 4.01 -7.61 -4.10
CA LEU A 115 3.36 -6.39 -4.57
C LEU A 115 3.77 -5.23 -3.67
N VAL A 116 4.36 -4.19 -4.25
CA VAL A 116 4.61 -2.93 -3.56
C VAL A 116 3.60 -1.88 -4.04
N VAL A 117 2.80 -1.38 -3.13
CA VAL A 117 1.82 -0.33 -3.38
C VAL A 117 2.35 0.98 -2.80
N LEU A 118 2.83 1.86 -3.67
CA LEU A 118 3.21 3.22 -3.29
C LEU A 118 1.95 4.11 -3.25
N ASN A 119 1.59 4.55 -2.06
CA ASN A 119 0.52 5.52 -1.84
C ASN A 119 1.14 6.91 -1.78
N ASP A 120 1.08 7.63 -2.90
CA ASP A 120 1.66 8.95 -3.04
C ASP A 120 0.53 9.99 -3.11
N ASN A 121 0.38 10.74 -2.04
CA ASN A 121 -0.56 11.86 -1.90
C ASN A 121 0.14 13.23 -1.79
N ASN A 122 1.47 13.27 -2.03
CA ASN A 122 2.34 14.43 -1.84
C ASN A 122 2.34 15.01 -0.41
N MET A 123 1.87 14.24 0.55
CA MET A 123 1.75 14.68 1.94
C MET A 123 2.56 13.77 2.85
N SER A 124 3.67 14.29 3.32
CA SER A 124 4.30 13.88 4.57
C SER A 124 3.99 14.93 5.66
N ILE A 125 4.53 14.74 6.86
CA ILE A 125 4.42 15.75 7.94
C ILE A 125 4.98 17.10 7.48
N ASP A 126 5.95 17.08 6.56
CA ASP A 126 6.52 18.22 5.86
C ASP A 126 6.68 17.86 4.37
N GLN A 127 7.04 18.84 3.52
CA GLN A 127 7.26 18.58 2.10
C GLN A 127 8.37 17.54 1.90
N ASN A 128 8.11 16.55 1.05
CA ASN A 128 9.12 15.56 0.71
C ASN A 128 10.32 16.24 0.03
N VAL A 129 11.48 16.12 0.64
CA VAL A 129 12.73 16.68 0.13
C VAL A 129 13.61 15.59 -0.48
N GLY A 130 14.46 15.99 -1.41
CA GLY A 130 15.48 15.11 -2.00
C GLY A 130 15.20 14.66 -3.43
N GLY A 131 16.22 14.06 -4.05
CA GLY A 131 16.18 13.65 -5.45
C GLY A 131 15.12 12.62 -5.77
N MET A 132 14.72 11.79 -4.79
CA MET A 132 13.71 10.77 -5.00
C MET A 132 12.30 11.34 -5.11
N SER A 133 11.96 12.35 -4.31
CA SER A 133 10.69 13.07 -4.45
C SER A 133 10.58 13.69 -5.86
N THR A 134 11.67 14.30 -6.33
CA THR A 134 11.78 14.82 -7.69
C THR A 134 11.64 13.72 -8.76
N TYR A 135 12.25 12.56 -8.53
CA TYR A 135 12.18 11.42 -9.46
C TYR A 135 10.75 10.85 -9.54
N LEU A 136 10.09 10.62 -8.40
CA LEU A 136 8.69 10.15 -8.36
C LEU A 136 7.75 11.15 -9.03
N SER A 137 7.97 12.46 -8.81
CA SER A 137 7.21 13.50 -9.50
C SER A 137 7.41 13.45 -11.03
N LYS A 138 8.63 13.23 -11.49
CA LYS A 138 8.93 13.06 -12.93
C LYS A 138 8.30 11.79 -13.51
N LEU A 139 8.30 10.68 -12.79
CA LEU A 139 7.63 9.45 -13.22
C LEU A 139 6.12 9.67 -13.37
N ARG A 140 5.51 10.41 -12.45
CA ARG A 140 4.06 10.73 -12.50
C ARG A 140 3.69 11.61 -13.69
N VAL A 141 4.54 12.55 -14.05
CA VAL A 141 4.33 13.47 -15.20
C VAL A 141 4.82 12.86 -16.50
N GLY A 142 5.56 11.76 -16.45
CA GLY A 142 6.17 11.11 -17.61
C GLY A 142 5.15 10.68 -18.67
N GLN A 143 5.49 10.90 -19.93
CA GLN A 143 4.65 10.60 -21.09
C GLN A 143 4.21 9.13 -21.11
N GLN A 144 5.09 8.20 -20.72
CA GLN A 144 4.78 6.78 -20.64
C GLN A 144 3.68 6.44 -19.62
N TYR A 145 3.63 7.15 -18.48
CA TYR A 145 2.56 6.97 -17.49
C TYR A 145 1.23 7.50 -18.02
N ASN A 146 1.25 8.65 -18.68
CA ASN A 146 0.05 9.23 -19.28
C ASN A 146 -0.46 8.38 -20.45
N ASP A 147 0.41 7.81 -21.27
CA ASP A 147 0.08 6.90 -22.36
C ASP A 147 -0.49 5.58 -21.83
N PHE A 148 0.09 5.01 -20.77
CA PHE A 148 -0.44 3.83 -20.09
C PHE A 148 -1.84 4.10 -19.51
N LYS A 149 -2.02 5.22 -18.82
CA LYS A 149 -3.33 5.64 -18.30
C LYS A 149 -4.35 5.82 -19.42
N GLY A 150 -3.97 6.45 -20.52
CA GLY A 150 -4.82 6.62 -21.71
C GLY A 150 -5.17 5.29 -22.38
N ASN A 151 -4.24 4.34 -22.43
CA ASN A 151 -4.49 3.02 -22.99
C ASN A 151 -5.41 2.18 -22.11
N VAL A 152 -5.25 2.21 -20.79
CA VAL A 152 -6.16 1.55 -19.84
C VAL A 152 -7.57 2.15 -19.96
N GLU A 153 -7.70 3.48 -20.06
CA GLU A 153 -8.99 4.14 -20.23
C GLU A 153 -9.65 3.73 -21.57
N LYS A 154 -8.90 3.65 -22.65
CA LYS A 154 -9.39 3.18 -23.97
C LYS A 154 -9.83 1.71 -23.95
N VAL A 155 -9.13 0.86 -23.25
CA VAL A 155 -9.49 -0.56 -23.10
C VAL A 155 -10.77 -0.71 -22.26
N LEU A 156 -10.89 0.04 -21.15
CA LEU A 156 -12.09 0.05 -20.32
C LEU A 156 -13.32 0.56 -21.07
N MET A 157 -13.16 1.59 -21.92
CA MET A 157 -14.26 2.12 -22.75
C MET A 157 -14.74 1.14 -23.83
N LYS A 158 -13.93 0.14 -24.21
CA LYS A 158 -14.33 -0.90 -25.17
C LYS A 158 -15.21 -1.99 -24.56
N ILE A 159 -15.42 -2.02 -23.24
CA ILE A 159 -16.30 -2.99 -22.57
C ILE A 159 -17.74 -2.45 -22.65
N PRO A 160 -18.63 -3.10 -23.45
CA PRO A 160 -20.02 -2.65 -23.58
C PRO A 160 -20.74 -2.74 -22.22
N VAL A 161 -21.57 -1.71 -21.91
CA VAL A 161 -22.49 -1.61 -20.75
C VAL A 161 -21.84 -1.27 -19.39
N ALA A 162 -20.61 -1.68 -19.10
CA ALA A 162 -19.97 -1.42 -17.80
C ALA A 162 -18.77 -0.44 -17.89
N GLY A 163 -18.14 -0.31 -19.05
CA GLY A 163 -16.88 0.42 -19.22
C GLY A 163 -16.97 1.90 -18.87
N GLU A 164 -18.05 2.56 -19.27
CA GLU A 164 -18.22 3.99 -19.01
C GLU A 164 -18.47 4.31 -17.52
N ARG A 165 -19.22 3.45 -16.82
CA ARG A 165 -19.43 3.59 -15.36
C ARG A 165 -18.17 3.28 -14.57
N LEU A 166 -17.39 2.28 -14.99
CA LEU A 166 -16.11 1.92 -14.39
C LEU A 166 -15.05 3.02 -14.65
N ALA A 167 -14.95 3.54 -15.85
CA ALA A 167 -14.03 4.63 -16.19
C ALA A 167 -14.35 5.92 -15.43
N LYS A 168 -15.63 6.28 -15.32
CA LYS A 168 -16.08 7.42 -14.50
C LYS A 168 -15.85 7.20 -13.01
N GLY A 169 -16.05 5.99 -12.52
CA GLY A 169 -15.76 5.60 -11.13
C GLY A 169 -14.27 5.69 -10.79
N LEU A 170 -13.40 5.17 -11.66
CA LEU A 170 -11.94 5.26 -11.51
C LEU A 170 -11.43 6.69 -11.60
N LYS A 171 -11.99 7.50 -12.52
CA LYS A 171 -11.65 8.92 -12.64
C LYS A 171 -12.07 9.72 -11.40
N LYS A 172 -13.25 9.40 -10.81
CA LYS A 172 -13.74 10.00 -9.57
C LYS A 172 -12.90 9.58 -8.36
N LEU A 173 -12.46 8.32 -8.29
CA LEU A 173 -11.50 7.85 -7.28
C LEU A 173 -10.14 8.55 -7.40
N SER A 174 -9.61 8.70 -8.61
CA SER A 174 -8.37 9.43 -8.88
C SER A 174 -8.48 10.92 -8.50
N LEU A 175 -9.64 11.55 -8.74
CA LEU A 175 -9.89 12.96 -8.36
C LEU A 175 -10.11 13.13 -6.85
N ILE A 176 -10.68 12.15 -6.17
CA ILE A 176 -10.82 12.17 -4.70
C ILE A 176 -9.45 12.13 -4.01
N HIS A 177 -8.48 11.42 -4.58
CA HIS A 177 -7.10 11.43 -4.05
C HIS A 177 -6.33 12.73 -4.30
N ILE A 178 -6.77 13.56 -5.25
CA ILE A 178 -6.14 14.85 -5.58
C ILE A 178 -6.75 16.02 -4.78
N SER A 179 -7.93 15.83 -4.19
CA SER A 179 -8.73 16.89 -3.60
C SER A 179 -9.05 16.73 -2.11
N GLU A 180 -8.27 15.97 -1.35
CA GLU A 180 -8.40 16.06 0.11
C GLU A 180 -7.99 17.47 0.57
N PRO A 181 -8.90 18.24 1.18
CA PRO A 181 -8.55 19.56 1.68
C PRO A 181 -7.54 19.41 2.81
N THR A 182 -6.47 20.17 2.73
CA THR A 182 -5.54 20.41 3.82
C THR A 182 -6.33 20.75 5.09
N ARG A 183 -6.23 19.93 6.11
CA ARG A 183 -6.72 20.29 7.43
C ARG A 183 -5.88 21.44 7.97
N PRO A 184 -6.50 22.44 8.60
CA PRO A 184 -5.79 23.52 9.28
C PRO A 184 -4.96 23.00 10.45
#